data_bcde37bbb178e08f14f4a39255a63728
#
_entry.id   bcde37bbb178e08f14f4a39255a63728
#
_cell.length_a   1.000
_cell.length_b   1.000
_cell.length_c   1.000
_cell.angle_alpha   90.00
_cell.angle_beta   90.00
_cell.angle_gamma   90.00
#
_symmetry.space_group_name_H-M   'P 1'
#
loop_
_entity.id
_entity.type
_entity.pdbx_description
1 polymer ?
#
loop_
_entity_poly.entity_id
_entity_poly.type
_entity_poly.pdbx_seq_one_letter_code
_entity_poly.pdbx_strand_id
1 'polypeptide(L)'
;MAESKILFLGTGTGGASNQQLRASGGIVIQTHGYQFFLDPGPGALLRAKQFGINARLNTAILVSHAHLNHCNDANILISSMTHDGIDPKGVLISNKTFVSGSESINPVLTKFHQKCVERIITPDPGQKIGIENVEIHALKTQHSDSSAIGFKFFTKDFIL
;
A
#
# COMPACT_ATOMS: atom_id res chain seq x y z
N MET A 1 26.32 1.54 1.27
CA MET A 1 24.93 1.75 1.75
C MET A 1 24.00 1.44 0.60
N ALA A 2 22.87 0.75 0.81
CA ALA A 2 21.91 0.51 -0.27
C ALA A 2 21.31 1.85 -0.69
N GLU A 3 21.30 2.13 -1.98
CA GLU A 3 20.71 3.33 -2.56
C GLU A 3 19.19 3.32 -2.34
N SER A 4 18.61 4.43 -1.88
CA SER A 4 17.15 4.56 -1.78
C SER A 4 16.54 4.72 -3.17
N LYS A 5 15.42 4.02 -3.42
CA LYS A 5 14.73 4.01 -4.72
C LYS A 5 13.23 4.22 -4.55
N ILE A 6 12.65 4.99 -5.46
CA ILE A 6 11.20 5.13 -5.62
C ILE A 6 10.85 4.65 -7.02
N LEU A 7 10.01 3.63 -7.11
CA LEU A 7 9.63 3.00 -8.36
C LEU A 7 8.12 3.11 -8.58
N PHE A 8 7.74 3.80 -9.63
CA PHE A 8 6.35 3.87 -10.09
C PHE A 8 6.05 2.67 -11.00
N LEU A 9 5.18 1.79 -10.57
CA LEU A 9 4.81 0.59 -11.32
C LEU A 9 3.86 0.89 -12.48
N GLY A 10 3.17 2.01 -12.41
CA GLY A 10 2.30 2.53 -13.45
C GLY A 10 1.92 3.98 -13.19
N THR A 11 1.45 4.66 -14.22
CA THR A 11 1.02 6.06 -14.18
C THR A 11 -0.40 6.25 -14.72
N GLY A 12 -1.18 5.18 -14.83
CA GLY A 12 -2.58 5.23 -15.23
C GLY A 12 -3.43 5.85 -14.13
N THR A 13 -4.43 6.63 -14.52
CA THR A 13 -5.38 7.25 -13.59
C THR A 13 -6.62 6.39 -13.37
N GLY A 14 -7.47 6.75 -12.40
CA GLY A 14 -8.54 5.95 -11.85
C GLY A 14 -9.72 5.56 -12.76
N GLY A 15 -9.79 5.99 -13.99
CA GLY A 15 -10.86 5.57 -14.91
C GLY A 15 -10.55 4.22 -15.56
N ALA A 16 -11.53 3.30 -15.60
CA ALA A 16 -11.36 1.97 -16.19
C ALA A 16 -10.83 2.00 -17.63
N SER A 17 -11.22 2.97 -18.44
CA SER A 17 -10.72 3.19 -19.80
C SER A 17 -9.23 3.57 -19.82
N ASN A 18 -8.78 4.36 -18.86
CA ASN A 18 -7.37 4.74 -18.74
C ASN A 18 -6.48 3.57 -18.31
N GLN A 19 -7.03 2.65 -17.50
CA GLN A 19 -6.33 1.43 -17.07
C GLN A 19 -6.09 0.45 -18.23
N GLN A 20 -6.89 0.51 -19.29
CA GLN A 20 -6.65 -0.27 -20.51
C GLN A 20 -5.46 0.27 -21.32
N LEU A 21 -5.16 1.55 -21.19
CA LEU A 21 -4.10 2.23 -21.96
C LEU A 21 -2.77 2.29 -21.19
N ARG A 22 -2.83 2.36 -19.86
CA ARG A 22 -1.65 2.49 -18.99
C ARG A 22 -1.82 1.65 -17.74
N ALA A 23 -0.73 0.98 -17.34
CA ALA A 23 -0.70 0.32 -16.05
C ALA A 23 -0.96 1.35 -14.92
N SER A 24 -1.87 0.99 -13.99
CA SER A 24 -2.18 1.74 -12.80
C SER A 24 -1.65 0.95 -11.63
N GLY A 25 -0.62 0.86 -11.22
CA GLY A 25 -0.26 -0.08 -10.15
C GLY A 25 0.78 0.43 -9.20
N GLY A 26 0.52 1.12 -8.24
CA GLY A 26 1.28 1.36 -7.03
C GLY A 26 2.67 2.00 -7.17
N ILE A 27 3.21 2.33 -6.03
CA ILE A 27 4.57 2.87 -5.88
C ILE A 27 5.33 1.95 -4.92
N VAL A 28 6.55 1.58 -5.27
CA VAL A 28 7.46 0.85 -4.37
C VAL A 28 8.55 1.80 -3.91
N ILE A 29 8.72 1.89 -2.59
CA ILE A 29 9.78 2.67 -1.95
C ILE A 29 10.73 1.68 -1.31
N GLN A 30 11.99 1.70 -1.71
CA GLN A 30 13.06 0.91 -1.08
C GLN A 30 14.05 1.89 -0.43
N THR A 31 14.30 1.73 0.85
CA THR A 31 15.21 2.59 1.60
C THR A 31 15.78 1.85 2.80
N HIS A 32 17.07 1.96 3.05
CA HIS A 32 17.77 1.37 4.20
C HIS A 32 17.51 -0.14 4.43
N GLY A 33 17.24 -0.89 3.36
CA GLY A 33 16.93 -2.33 3.43
C GLY A 33 15.45 -2.64 3.67
N TYR A 34 14.60 -1.64 3.80
CA TYR A 34 13.14 -1.78 3.93
C TYR A 34 12.44 -1.55 2.60
N GLN A 35 11.31 -2.21 2.40
CA GLN A 35 10.48 -2.07 1.22
C GLN A 35 9.03 -1.74 1.62
N PHE A 36 8.52 -0.66 1.08
CA PHE A 36 7.16 -0.18 1.27
C PHE A 36 6.41 -0.24 -0.05
N PHE A 37 5.23 -0.79 -0.05
CA PHE A 37 4.38 -0.86 -1.23
C PHE A 37 3.15 0.03 -1.01
N LEU A 38 3.01 1.09 -1.80
CA LEU A 38 1.95 2.07 -1.68
C LEU A 38 0.94 1.90 -2.80
N ASP A 39 -0.34 1.84 -2.43
CA ASP A 39 -1.51 1.80 -3.32
C ASP A 39 -1.42 0.73 -4.42
N PRO A 40 -1.43 -0.57 -4.04
CA PRO A 40 -1.37 -1.67 -5.00
C PRO A 40 -2.68 -1.79 -5.80
N GLY A 41 -2.80 -1.00 -6.85
CA GLY A 41 -3.91 -1.03 -7.81
C GLY A 41 -3.86 -2.24 -8.76
N PRO A 42 -4.75 -2.30 -9.75
CA PRO A 42 -4.85 -3.42 -10.67
C PRO A 42 -3.53 -3.73 -11.39
N GLY A 43 -3.08 -4.98 -11.30
CA GLY A 43 -1.84 -5.46 -11.93
C GLY A 43 -0.56 -5.09 -11.17
N ALA A 44 -0.65 -4.50 -9.96
CA ALA A 44 0.50 -4.07 -9.18
C ALA A 44 1.47 -5.20 -8.88
N LEU A 45 0.98 -6.39 -8.50
CA LEU A 45 1.82 -7.56 -8.22
C LEU A 45 2.58 -8.03 -9.48
N LEU A 46 1.89 -8.09 -10.62
CA LEU A 46 2.50 -8.48 -11.89
C LEU A 46 3.58 -7.47 -12.32
N ARG A 47 3.28 -6.18 -12.21
CA ARG A 47 4.22 -5.11 -12.54
C ARG A 47 5.43 -5.14 -11.62
N ALA A 48 5.22 -5.34 -10.31
CA ALA A 48 6.31 -5.50 -9.36
C ALA A 48 7.26 -6.62 -9.78
N LYS A 49 6.71 -7.79 -10.14
CA LYS A 49 7.52 -8.91 -10.66
C LYS A 49 8.29 -8.55 -11.93
N GLN A 50 7.67 -7.84 -12.88
CA GLN A 50 8.32 -7.40 -14.12
C GLN A 50 9.51 -6.46 -13.86
N PHE A 51 9.45 -5.66 -12.80
CA PHE A 51 10.53 -4.77 -12.36
C PHE A 51 11.50 -5.43 -11.37
N GLY A 52 11.43 -6.74 -11.17
CA GLY A 52 12.31 -7.48 -10.26
C GLY A 52 12.05 -7.22 -8.77
N ILE A 53 10.89 -6.67 -8.42
CA ILE A 53 10.50 -6.44 -7.03
C ILE A 53 10.01 -7.76 -6.42
N ASN A 54 10.61 -8.15 -5.31
CA ASN A 54 10.17 -9.31 -4.53
C ASN A 54 9.19 -8.88 -3.45
N ALA A 55 7.91 -9.28 -3.60
CA ALA A 55 6.85 -8.94 -2.65
C ALA A 55 7.10 -9.51 -1.24
N ARG A 56 7.87 -10.61 -1.12
CA ARG A 56 8.27 -11.18 0.17
C ARG A 56 9.10 -10.23 1.03
N LEU A 57 9.75 -9.24 0.42
CA LEU A 57 10.60 -8.26 1.11
C LEU A 57 9.82 -7.04 1.62
N ASN A 58 8.51 -6.98 1.40
CA ASN A 58 7.70 -5.87 1.92
C ASN A 58 7.77 -5.83 3.45
N THR A 59 8.14 -4.67 3.96
CA THR A 59 8.07 -4.31 5.38
C THR A 59 6.67 -3.83 5.72
N ALA A 60 6.10 -3.03 4.84
CA ALA A 60 4.71 -2.58 4.97
C ALA A 60 4.03 -2.41 3.61
N ILE A 61 2.71 -2.61 3.62
CA ILE A 61 1.81 -2.28 2.51
C ILE A 61 0.94 -1.13 2.98
N LEU A 62 0.83 -0.08 2.15
CA LEU A 62 0.05 1.11 2.46
C LEU A 62 -1.09 1.26 1.44
N VAL A 63 -2.29 1.55 1.93
CA VAL A 63 -3.47 1.80 1.10
C VAL A 63 -4.11 3.11 1.51
N SER A 64 -4.11 4.08 0.61
CA SER A 64 -4.60 5.44 0.90
C SER A 64 -6.13 5.48 1.03
N HIS A 65 -6.85 4.70 0.22
CA HIS A 65 -8.31 4.63 0.22
C HIS A 65 -8.84 3.39 -0.53
N ALA A 66 -10.15 3.14 -0.43
CA ALA A 66 -10.78 1.90 -0.87
C ALA A 66 -11.17 1.84 -2.36
N HIS A 67 -10.78 2.79 -3.20
CA HIS A 67 -11.02 2.68 -4.63
C HIS A 67 -10.12 1.63 -5.27
N LEU A 68 -10.69 0.80 -6.14
CA LEU A 68 -10.00 -0.36 -6.72
C LEU A 68 -8.71 -0.01 -7.47
N ASN A 69 -8.65 1.18 -8.10
CA ASN A 69 -7.42 1.64 -8.75
C ASN A 69 -6.25 1.87 -7.78
N HIS A 70 -6.49 1.89 -6.46
CA HIS A 70 -5.49 2.01 -5.41
C HIS A 70 -5.31 0.75 -4.56
N CYS A 71 -6.27 -0.18 -4.57
CA CYS A 71 -6.25 -1.28 -3.62
C CYS A 71 -6.59 -2.67 -4.19
N ASN A 72 -6.87 -2.78 -5.50
CA ASN A 72 -7.33 -4.04 -6.09
C ASN A 72 -6.40 -5.22 -5.81
N ASP A 73 -5.09 -5.01 -5.89
CA ASP A 73 -4.10 -6.07 -5.69
C ASP A 73 -3.61 -6.17 -4.23
N ALA A 74 -4.19 -5.42 -3.28
CA ALA A 74 -3.72 -5.41 -1.90
C ALA A 74 -3.79 -6.81 -1.25
N ASN A 75 -4.91 -7.52 -1.41
CA ASN A 75 -5.05 -8.85 -0.84
C ASN A 75 -4.04 -9.86 -1.42
N ILE A 76 -3.90 -9.91 -2.75
CA ILE A 76 -2.94 -10.83 -3.37
C ILE A 76 -1.49 -10.44 -3.08
N LEU A 77 -1.22 -9.15 -2.88
CA LEU A 77 0.10 -8.69 -2.46
C LEU A 77 0.41 -9.13 -1.01
N ILE A 78 -0.59 -9.10 -0.10
CA ILE A 78 -0.47 -9.66 1.24
C ILE A 78 -0.21 -11.17 1.17
N SER A 79 -0.97 -11.91 0.36
CA SER A 79 -0.71 -13.34 0.12
C SER A 79 0.73 -13.58 -0.34
N SER A 80 1.21 -12.84 -1.32
CA SER A 80 2.58 -12.95 -1.81
C SER A 80 3.63 -12.60 -0.75
N MET A 81 3.37 -11.59 0.07
CA MET A 81 4.26 -11.18 1.17
C MET A 81 4.36 -12.27 2.23
N THR A 82 3.24 -12.93 2.56
CA THR A 82 3.10 -13.82 3.71
C THR A 82 3.08 -15.30 3.36
N HIS A 83 3.31 -15.65 2.07
CA HIS A 83 3.23 -17.02 1.59
C HIS A 83 1.85 -17.63 1.89
N ASP A 84 0.80 -16.93 1.45
CA ASP A 84 -0.61 -17.30 1.69
C ASP A 84 -0.94 -17.48 3.18
N GLY A 85 -0.32 -16.66 4.04
CA GLY A 85 -0.53 -16.69 5.49
C GLY A 85 0.25 -17.77 6.25
N ILE A 86 1.09 -18.56 5.57
CA ILE A 86 1.97 -19.55 6.22
C ILE A 86 3.02 -18.86 7.08
N ASP A 87 3.48 -17.68 6.66
CA ASP A 87 4.47 -16.87 7.35
C ASP A 87 3.90 -15.46 7.57
N PRO A 88 3.03 -15.27 8.59
CA PRO A 88 2.45 -13.97 8.89
C PRO A 88 3.55 -12.95 9.20
N LYS A 89 3.52 -11.82 8.49
CA LYS A 89 4.54 -10.77 8.64
C LYS A 89 4.09 -9.44 8.08
N GLY A 90 4.84 -8.41 8.44
CA GLY A 90 4.70 -7.07 7.91
C GLY A 90 3.50 -6.30 8.43
N VAL A 91 3.43 -5.04 8.07
CA VAL A 91 2.43 -4.10 8.54
C VAL A 91 1.54 -3.65 7.39
N LEU A 92 0.24 -3.66 7.62
CA LEU A 92 -0.72 -2.97 6.75
C LEU A 92 -1.07 -1.62 7.37
N ILE A 93 -0.83 -0.54 6.64
CA ILE A 93 -1.26 0.81 7.02
C ILE A 93 -2.34 1.26 6.02
N SER A 94 -3.54 1.53 6.48
CA SER A 94 -4.63 1.81 5.56
C SER A 94 -5.68 2.75 6.17
N ASN A 95 -6.52 3.32 5.30
CA ASN A 95 -7.72 4.02 5.76
C ASN A 95 -8.76 3.04 6.33
N LYS A 96 -9.73 3.57 7.09
CA LYS A 96 -10.75 2.76 7.76
C LYS A 96 -11.67 2.04 6.78
N THR A 97 -12.05 2.69 5.67
CA THR A 97 -12.97 2.10 4.69
C THR A 97 -12.39 0.84 4.04
N PHE A 98 -11.10 0.80 3.73
CA PHE A 98 -10.46 -0.40 3.18
C PHE A 98 -10.56 -1.60 4.12
N VAL A 99 -10.36 -1.39 5.43
CA VAL A 99 -10.32 -2.45 6.45
C VAL A 99 -11.71 -2.87 6.91
N SER A 100 -12.59 -1.90 7.17
CA SER A 100 -13.87 -2.12 7.87
C SER A 100 -15.11 -1.82 7.02
N GLY A 101 -14.92 -1.23 5.84
CA GLY A 101 -16.02 -0.75 5.01
C GLY A 101 -16.59 0.59 5.50
N SER A 102 -17.65 0.99 4.84
CA SER A 102 -18.50 2.15 5.18
C SER A 102 -19.96 1.80 4.91
N GLU A 103 -20.88 2.75 5.04
CA GLU A 103 -22.29 2.53 4.70
C GLU A 103 -22.51 2.09 3.24
N SER A 104 -21.64 2.53 2.31
CA SER A 104 -21.76 2.29 0.88
C SER A 104 -20.69 1.37 0.29
N ILE A 105 -19.65 1.03 1.05
CA ILE A 105 -18.51 0.24 0.57
C ILE A 105 -18.27 -0.92 1.53
N ASN A 106 -18.33 -2.15 1.02
CA ASN A 106 -17.92 -3.32 1.79
C ASN A 106 -16.41 -3.29 2.09
N PRO A 107 -15.96 -3.93 3.20
CA PRO A 107 -14.53 -4.12 3.44
C PRO A 107 -13.85 -4.75 2.23
N VAL A 108 -12.76 -4.15 1.78
CA VAL A 108 -11.94 -4.69 0.67
C VAL A 108 -10.93 -5.69 1.21
N LEU A 109 -10.38 -5.43 2.38
CA LEU A 109 -9.50 -6.36 3.08
C LEU A 109 -10.28 -7.56 3.59
N THR A 110 -10.01 -8.75 3.06
CA THR A 110 -10.73 -9.95 3.49
C THR A 110 -10.32 -10.38 4.91
N LYS A 111 -11.22 -11.09 5.62
CA LYS A 111 -10.94 -11.63 6.96
C LYS A 111 -9.73 -12.57 6.99
N PHE A 112 -9.49 -13.27 5.88
CA PHE A 112 -8.29 -14.12 5.74
C PHE A 112 -7.03 -13.27 5.75
N HIS A 113 -6.94 -12.24 4.89
CA HIS A 113 -5.75 -11.41 4.77
C HIS A 113 -5.47 -10.53 6.00
N GLN A 114 -6.52 -10.22 6.80
CA GLN A 114 -6.34 -9.56 8.10
C GLN A 114 -5.47 -10.38 9.06
N LYS A 115 -5.53 -11.72 8.96
CA LYS A 115 -4.76 -12.64 9.81
C LYS A 115 -3.35 -12.90 9.28
N CYS A 116 -3.09 -12.53 8.03
CA CYS A 116 -1.80 -12.78 7.39
C CYS A 116 -0.74 -11.74 7.74
N VAL A 117 -1.15 -10.54 8.16
CA VAL A 117 -0.23 -9.48 8.57
C VAL A 117 -0.07 -9.44 10.10
N GLU A 118 1.11 -9.08 10.57
CA GLU A 118 1.37 -8.95 12.01
C GLU A 118 0.59 -7.79 12.63
N ARG A 119 0.39 -6.73 11.88
CA ARG A 119 -0.24 -5.50 12.37
C ARG A 119 -1.04 -4.80 11.31
N ILE A 120 -2.22 -4.32 11.70
CA ILE A 120 -3.04 -3.41 10.90
C ILE A 120 -3.12 -2.08 11.65
N ILE A 121 -2.77 -1.00 10.97
CA ILE A 121 -2.83 0.38 11.49
C ILE A 121 -3.78 1.18 10.61
N THR A 122 -4.78 1.78 11.21
CA THR A 122 -5.72 2.69 10.54
C THR A 122 -5.57 4.10 11.14
N PRO A 123 -4.58 4.87 10.68
CA PRO A 123 -4.29 6.16 11.28
C PRO A 123 -5.33 7.20 10.92
N ASP A 124 -5.63 8.10 11.85
CA ASP A 124 -6.32 9.34 11.57
C ASP A 124 -5.35 10.37 10.96
N PRO A 125 -5.83 11.33 10.14
CA PRO A 125 -5.01 12.42 9.63
C PRO A 125 -4.28 13.17 10.75
N GLY A 126 -2.98 13.40 10.56
CA GLY A 126 -2.09 14.02 11.53
C GLY A 126 -1.32 13.02 12.41
N GLN A 127 -1.70 11.75 12.44
CA GLN A 127 -0.96 10.74 13.18
C GLN A 127 0.35 10.37 12.48
N LYS A 128 1.34 10.01 13.28
CA LYS A 128 2.67 9.58 12.85
C LYS A 128 2.88 8.12 13.19
N ILE A 129 3.48 7.40 12.28
CA ILE A 129 3.75 5.96 12.39
C ILE A 129 5.24 5.76 12.19
N GLY A 130 5.90 5.16 13.15
CA GLY A 130 7.29 4.71 13.03
C GLY A 130 7.33 3.26 12.55
N ILE A 131 7.99 3.02 11.44
CA ILE A 131 8.35 1.69 10.97
C ILE A 131 9.86 1.67 10.81
N GLU A 132 10.52 1.02 11.76
CA GLU A 132 11.98 0.98 11.81
C GLU A 132 12.60 2.41 11.80
N ASN A 133 13.39 2.72 10.78
CA ASN A 133 14.05 4.02 10.62
C ASN A 133 13.25 5.00 9.71
N VAL A 134 11.99 4.67 9.41
CA VAL A 134 11.12 5.48 8.54
C VAL A 134 9.95 6.00 9.36
N GLU A 135 9.73 7.30 9.37
CA GLU A 135 8.54 7.93 9.92
C GLU A 135 7.54 8.22 8.80
N ILE A 136 6.29 7.80 8.97
CA ILE A 136 5.20 7.98 7.98
C ILE A 136 4.12 8.82 8.64
N HIS A 137 3.76 9.95 8.03
CA HIS A 137 2.65 10.78 8.49
C HIS A 137 1.40 10.52 7.66
N ALA A 138 0.29 10.29 8.31
CA ALA A 138 -1.02 10.28 7.67
C ALA A 138 -1.50 11.72 7.44
N LEU A 139 -1.78 12.05 6.19
CA LEU A 139 -2.22 13.37 5.79
C LEU A 139 -3.72 13.40 5.51
N LYS A 140 -4.36 14.52 5.81
CA LYS A 140 -5.74 14.77 5.40
C LYS A 140 -5.81 14.93 3.88
N THR A 141 -6.77 14.25 3.24
CA THR A 141 -7.07 14.40 1.82
C THR A 141 -8.52 14.84 1.62
N GLN A 142 -8.81 15.46 0.48
CA GLN A 142 -10.18 15.73 0.06
C GLN A 142 -10.54 14.71 -1.03
N HIS A 143 -11.44 13.77 -0.70
CA HIS A 143 -11.77 12.65 -1.54
C HIS A 143 -13.21 12.18 -1.33
N SER A 144 -13.79 11.44 -2.30
CA SER A 144 -15.13 10.82 -2.18
C SER A 144 -15.19 9.71 -1.12
N ASP A 145 -14.09 8.98 -0.87
CA ASP A 145 -13.93 8.17 0.33
C ASP A 145 -13.57 9.12 1.48
N SER A 146 -14.49 9.32 2.41
CA SER A 146 -14.36 10.28 3.51
C SER A 146 -13.24 9.94 4.50
N SER A 147 -12.79 8.69 4.52
CA SER A 147 -11.68 8.22 5.34
C SER A 147 -10.34 8.17 4.59
N ALA A 148 -10.28 8.65 3.34
CA ALA A 148 -9.06 8.67 2.56
C ALA A 148 -7.95 9.45 3.25
N ILE A 149 -6.73 8.93 3.16
CA ILE A 149 -5.53 9.54 3.72
C ILE A 149 -4.43 9.62 2.67
N GLY A 150 -3.57 10.63 2.78
CA GLY A 150 -2.30 10.65 2.09
C GLY A 150 -1.18 10.16 3.01
N PHE A 151 -0.02 9.89 2.44
CA PHE A 151 1.16 9.49 3.20
C PHE A 151 2.33 10.41 2.89
N LYS A 152 3.05 10.80 3.94
CA LYS A 152 4.31 11.52 3.81
C LYS A 152 5.39 10.74 4.52
N PHE A 153 6.42 10.38 3.79
CA PHE A 153 7.55 9.59 4.28
C PHE A 153 8.71 10.51 4.67
N PHE A 154 9.27 10.25 5.82
CA PHE A 154 10.50 10.86 6.30
C PHE A 154 11.54 9.75 6.46
N THR A 155 12.59 9.83 5.69
CA THR A 155 13.74 8.92 5.75
C THR A 155 15.01 9.73 5.98
N LYS A 156 16.15 9.07 6.14
CA LYS A 156 17.44 9.77 6.20
C LYS A 156 17.84 10.39 4.86
N ASP A 157 17.35 9.83 3.74
CA ASP A 157 17.80 10.19 2.40
C ASP A 157 16.86 11.18 1.71
N PHE A 158 15.55 11.14 2.04
CA PHE A 158 14.54 11.97 1.38
C PHE A 158 13.27 12.17 2.24
N ILE A 159 12.48 13.14 1.84
CA ILE A 159 11.09 13.33 2.25
C ILE A 159 10.23 13.20 1.00
N LEU A 160 9.23 12.33 1.02
CA LEU A 160 8.30 12.08 -0.08
C LEU A 160 6.87 12.35 0.37
#